data_23109e92a70774c88b53103222f77c3d
#
_entry.id   23109e92a70774c88b53103222f77c3d
#
_cell.length_a   1.000
_cell.length_b   1.000
_cell.length_c   1.000
_cell.angle_alpha   90.00
_cell.angle_beta   90.00
_cell.angle_gamma   90.00
#
_symmetry.space_group_name_H-M   'P 1'
#
loop_
_entity.id
_entity.type
_entity.pdbx_description
1 polymer ?
#
loop_
_entity_poly.entity_id
_entity_poly.type
_entity_poly.pdbx_seq_one_letter_code
_entity_poly.pdbx_strand_id
1 'polypeptide(L)'
;MVVRGDGALMSERLARTRPIETILSGPAASLVGAATLTKLHEAVVSDIGGTTTDIAVLEGGRPRLSPSGARVGGHRTLVEAVDMETVGLGGDSWARWRRDGTGLVLDLGPERALPLCRAATMFGAPILDALKASLAALRPTPEDGVFVMEAGETPKPFTDATGDRRTRAAVLRALVSGQMRRVAFTPTDALHVLGQHSAWHREAAMLGAALLARQRDGHGQAAVGSPEALAERVRTALVERSATTVLSAAFAADGATEAAAALAHPDVPFHTTLRAAMAGQRAAGVLTAGLGYPLVGLGAAAGAVYGDVAKTLNTEPVLP
;
A
#
# COMPACT_ATOMS: atom_id res chain seq x y z
N MET A 1 -1.39 -22.97 -21.25
CA MET A 1 -0.08 -22.67 -20.66
C MET A 1 -0.32 -21.98 -19.33
N VAL A 2 0.48 -22.26 -18.31
CA VAL A 2 0.43 -21.67 -16.96
C VAL A 2 1.80 -21.09 -16.66
N VAL A 3 1.87 -19.93 -16.01
CA VAL A 3 3.13 -19.32 -15.59
C VAL A 3 3.60 -19.99 -14.30
N ARG A 4 4.90 -20.27 -14.21
CA ARG A 4 5.60 -20.78 -13.02
C ARG A 4 6.06 -19.65 -12.12
N GLY A 5 6.45 -19.98 -10.89
CA GLY A 5 7.02 -19.01 -9.95
C GLY A 5 8.37 -18.38 -10.39
N ASP A 6 9.08 -19.01 -11.31
CA ASP A 6 10.30 -18.50 -11.94
C ASP A 6 10.05 -17.67 -13.22
N GLY A 7 8.79 -17.47 -13.60
CA GLY A 7 8.39 -16.77 -14.82
C GLY A 7 8.37 -17.61 -16.09
N ALA A 8 8.80 -18.87 -16.05
CA ALA A 8 8.72 -19.78 -17.20
C ALA A 8 7.27 -20.25 -17.44
N LEU A 9 7.01 -20.83 -18.62
CA LEU A 9 5.72 -21.38 -18.97
C LEU A 9 5.73 -22.91 -18.84
N MET A 10 4.63 -23.47 -18.29
CA MET A 10 4.41 -24.91 -18.24
C MET A 10 3.06 -25.29 -18.86
N SER A 11 2.91 -26.57 -19.21
CA SER A 11 1.63 -27.11 -19.66
C SER A 11 0.64 -27.22 -18.50
N GLU A 12 -0.67 -27.12 -18.78
CA GLU A 12 -1.70 -27.35 -17.76
C GLU A 12 -1.58 -28.73 -17.11
N ARG A 13 -1.23 -29.77 -17.88
CA ARG A 13 -1.03 -31.11 -17.35
C ARG A 13 0.08 -31.15 -16.30
N LEU A 14 1.21 -30.44 -16.54
CA LEU A 14 2.31 -30.38 -15.59
C LEU A 14 1.90 -29.58 -14.35
N ALA A 15 1.17 -28.47 -14.52
CA ALA A 15 0.67 -27.67 -13.40
C ALA A 15 -0.27 -28.49 -12.48
N ARG A 16 -1.09 -29.38 -13.04
CA ARG A 16 -1.95 -30.29 -12.26
C ARG A 16 -1.16 -31.33 -11.46
N THR A 17 -0.03 -31.80 -11.99
CA THR A 17 0.83 -32.79 -11.30
C THR A 17 1.82 -32.15 -10.34
N ARG A 18 2.19 -30.90 -10.56
CA ARG A 18 3.13 -30.13 -9.74
C ARG A 18 2.60 -28.73 -9.42
N PRO A 19 1.49 -28.62 -8.68
CA PRO A 19 0.87 -27.31 -8.40
C PRO A 19 1.78 -26.37 -7.61
N ILE A 20 2.73 -26.91 -6.85
CA ILE A 20 3.70 -26.11 -6.09
C ILE A 20 4.57 -25.20 -6.97
N GLU A 21 4.81 -25.58 -8.25
CA GLU A 21 5.59 -24.75 -9.17
C GLU A 21 4.82 -23.52 -9.67
N THR A 22 3.51 -23.42 -9.37
CA THR A 22 2.70 -22.22 -9.67
C THR A 22 2.66 -21.19 -8.52
N ILE A 23 3.37 -21.46 -7.44
CA ILE A 23 3.51 -20.52 -6.33
C ILE A 23 4.21 -19.26 -6.83
N LEU A 24 3.68 -18.07 -6.46
CA LEU A 24 4.15 -16.75 -6.91
C LEU A 24 4.05 -16.52 -8.44
N SER A 25 3.25 -17.32 -9.17
CA SER A 25 3.11 -17.19 -10.63
C SER A 25 2.46 -15.86 -11.06
N GLY A 26 1.60 -15.26 -10.24
CA GLY A 26 0.99 -13.96 -10.54
C GLY A 26 2.04 -12.84 -10.62
N PRO A 27 2.78 -12.57 -9.54
CA PRO A 27 3.89 -11.62 -9.56
C PRO A 27 4.95 -11.93 -10.62
N ALA A 28 5.32 -13.21 -10.79
CA ALA A 28 6.27 -13.60 -11.84
C ALA A 28 5.77 -13.24 -13.25
N ALA A 29 4.47 -13.42 -13.51
CA ALA A 29 3.86 -13.03 -14.78
C ALA A 29 3.89 -11.50 -14.99
N SER A 30 3.62 -10.70 -13.95
CA SER A 30 3.72 -9.24 -14.00
C SER A 30 5.14 -8.80 -14.36
N LEU A 31 6.16 -9.42 -13.75
CA LEU A 31 7.57 -9.11 -14.00
C LEU A 31 8.02 -9.47 -15.43
N VAL A 32 7.66 -10.67 -15.90
CA VAL A 32 7.95 -11.09 -17.29
C VAL A 32 7.21 -10.20 -18.29
N GLY A 33 5.95 -9.84 -17.98
CA GLY A 33 5.18 -8.88 -18.77
C GLY A 33 5.85 -7.53 -18.84
N ALA A 34 6.31 -6.98 -17.71
CA ALA A 34 7.05 -5.73 -17.64
C ALA A 34 8.30 -5.76 -18.51
N ALA A 35 9.15 -6.79 -18.36
CA ALA A 35 10.36 -6.96 -19.18
C ALA A 35 10.04 -7.00 -20.68
N THR A 36 8.98 -7.74 -21.06
CA THR A 36 8.57 -7.90 -22.46
C THR A 36 8.06 -6.60 -23.07
N LEU A 37 7.23 -5.84 -22.32
CA LEU A 37 6.61 -4.61 -22.80
C LEU A 37 7.62 -3.46 -22.87
N THR A 38 8.48 -3.32 -21.86
CA THR A 38 9.45 -2.22 -21.77
C THR A 38 10.73 -2.49 -22.56
N LYS A 39 11.07 -3.76 -22.81
CA LYS A 39 12.36 -4.20 -23.42
C LYS A 39 13.58 -3.75 -22.64
N LEU A 40 13.42 -3.41 -21.36
CA LEU A 40 14.53 -3.05 -20.50
C LEU A 40 15.30 -4.31 -20.07
N HIS A 41 16.62 -4.21 -20.08
CA HIS A 41 17.51 -5.27 -19.59
C HIS A 41 17.76 -5.16 -18.11
N GLU A 42 17.88 -3.94 -17.60
CA GLU A 42 18.11 -3.61 -16.20
C GLU A 42 16.99 -2.67 -15.73
N ALA A 43 16.27 -3.03 -14.69
CA ALA A 43 15.20 -2.20 -14.11
C ALA A 43 14.85 -2.67 -12.69
N VAL A 44 14.31 -1.78 -11.89
CA VAL A 44 13.52 -2.15 -10.70
C VAL A 44 12.04 -2.11 -11.09
N VAL A 45 11.34 -3.21 -10.91
CA VAL A 45 9.89 -3.32 -11.17
C VAL A 45 9.16 -3.26 -9.84
N SER A 46 8.17 -2.39 -9.74
CA SER A 46 7.31 -2.27 -8.57
C SER A 46 5.85 -2.34 -9.00
N ASP A 47 5.13 -3.35 -8.53
CA ASP A 47 3.70 -3.57 -8.80
C ASP A 47 2.88 -3.20 -7.57
N ILE A 48 2.20 -2.03 -7.62
CA ILE A 48 1.35 -1.55 -6.53
C ILE A 48 -0.08 -2.01 -6.74
N GLY A 49 -0.45 -3.06 -6.03
CA GLY A 49 -1.82 -3.57 -6.00
C GLY A 49 -2.74 -2.84 -5.02
N GLY A 50 -3.93 -3.39 -4.80
CA GLY A 50 -4.81 -2.93 -3.72
C GLY A 50 -4.24 -3.28 -2.35
N THR A 51 -3.58 -4.40 -2.23
CA THR A 51 -3.20 -5.05 -0.97
C THR A 51 -1.72 -4.91 -0.63
N THR A 52 -0.89 -5.21 -1.61
CA THR A 52 0.57 -5.32 -1.50
C THR A 52 1.23 -4.53 -2.61
N THR A 53 2.48 -4.21 -2.39
CA THR A 53 3.43 -3.80 -3.41
C THR A 53 4.48 -4.89 -3.53
N ASP A 54 4.63 -5.42 -4.72
CA ASP A 54 5.61 -6.43 -5.07
C ASP A 54 6.77 -5.77 -5.83
N ILE A 55 8.01 -5.99 -5.39
CA ILE A 55 9.19 -5.34 -5.93
C ILE A 55 10.22 -6.39 -6.30
N ALA A 56 10.77 -6.29 -7.50
CA ALA A 56 11.82 -7.17 -7.99
C ALA A 56 12.79 -6.44 -8.93
N VAL A 57 13.97 -7.02 -9.12
CA VAL A 57 14.99 -6.50 -10.01
C VAL A 57 15.01 -7.35 -11.30
N LEU A 58 15.06 -6.67 -12.44
CA LEU A 58 15.34 -7.28 -13.74
C LEU A 58 16.84 -7.20 -14.00
N GLU A 59 17.42 -8.31 -14.43
CA GLU A 59 18.82 -8.43 -14.87
C GLU A 59 18.88 -9.19 -16.19
N GLY A 60 19.54 -8.63 -17.18
CA GLY A 60 19.63 -9.21 -18.52
C GLY A 60 18.24 -9.43 -19.17
N GLY A 61 17.26 -8.60 -18.85
CA GLY A 61 15.89 -8.70 -19.35
C GLY A 61 15.04 -9.80 -18.71
N ARG A 62 15.48 -10.35 -17.57
CA ARG A 62 14.76 -11.40 -16.82
C ARG A 62 14.65 -11.06 -15.34
N PRO A 63 13.58 -11.49 -14.65
CA PRO A 63 13.52 -11.39 -13.21
C PRO A 63 14.66 -12.18 -12.56
N ARG A 64 15.31 -11.59 -11.55
CA ARG A 64 16.28 -12.31 -10.71
C ARG A 64 15.59 -13.45 -10.00
N LEU A 65 16.24 -14.61 -9.90
CA LEU A 65 15.72 -15.76 -9.16
C LEU A 65 16.27 -15.80 -7.73
N SER A 66 15.40 -16.17 -6.79
CA SER A 66 15.78 -16.32 -5.39
C SER A 66 16.70 -17.53 -5.21
N PRO A 67 17.94 -17.34 -4.72
CA PRO A 67 18.88 -18.44 -4.49
C PRO A 67 18.39 -19.39 -3.39
N SER A 68 17.41 -18.97 -2.60
CA SER A 68 16.86 -19.74 -1.48
C SER A 68 15.51 -20.38 -1.77
N GLY A 69 14.99 -20.27 -3.00
CA GLY A 69 13.66 -20.73 -3.39
C GLY A 69 12.51 -19.87 -2.85
N ALA A 70 11.28 -20.26 -3.15
CA ALA A 70 10.08 -19.54 -2.72
C ALA A 70 9.87 -19.65 -1.20
N ARG A 71 9.44 -18.54 -0.56
CA ARG A 71 8.92 -18.53 0.82
C ARG A 71 7.40 -18.43 0.80
N VAL A 72 6.71 -19.34 1.47
CA VAL A 72 5.24 -19.38 1.53
C VAL A 72 4.79 -19.66 2.95
N GLY A 73 3.94 -18.81 3.50
CA GLY A 73 3.44 -18.96 4.87
C GLY A 73 4.55 -19.03 5.93
N GLY A 74 5.69 -18.38 5.71
CA GLY A 74 6.85 -18.43 6.59
C GLY A 74 7.78 -19.64 6.35
N HIS A 75 7.39 -20.60 5.51
CA HIS A 75 8.18 -21.80 5.19
C HIS A 75 9.00 -21.59 3.92
N ARG A 76 10.24 -22.06 3.94
CA ARG A 76 11.12 -22.13 2.78
C ARG A 76 10.78 -23.37 1.94
N THR A 77 10.71 -23.20 0.63
CA THR A 77 10.55 -24.29 -0.32
C THR A 77 11.80 -24.39 -1.21
N LEU A 78 12.01 -25.55 -1.84
CA LEU A 78 13.07 -25.72 -2.85
C LEU A 78 12.61 -25.37 -4.28
N VAL A 79 11.44 -24.74 -4.40
CA VAL A 79 10.88 -24.35 -5.69
C VAL A 79 11.55 -23.07 -6.16
N GLU A 80 12.07 -23.08 -7.37
CA GLU A 80 12.59 -21.86 -8.02
C GLU A 80 11.48 -20.82 -8.15
N ALA A 81 11.77 -19.61 -7.71
CA ALA A 81 10.87 -18.47 -7.78
C ALA A 81 11.65 -17.19 -8.00
N VAL A 82 10.99 -16.19 -8.53
CA VAL A 82 11.55 -14.84 -8.64
C VAL A 82 11.96 -14.33 -7.25
N ASP A 83 13.10 -13.63 -7.21
CA ASP A 83 13.54 -12.91 -6.01
C ASP A 83 12.75 -11.61 -5.91
N MET A 84 11.87 -11.56 -4.94
CA MET A 84 10.87 -10.51 -4.84
C MET A 84 10.61 -10.16 -3.38
N GLU A 85 10.52 -8.87 -3.11
CA GLU A 85 10.05 -8.34 -1.83
C GLU A 85 8.58 -7.96 -1.93
N THR A 86 7.76 -8.46 -1.01
CA THR A 86 6.34 -8.13 -0.90
C THR A 86 6.08 -7.35 0.38
N VAL A 87 5.52 -6.16 0.24
CA VAL A 87 5.21 -5.27 1.37
C VAL A 87 3.73 -4.99 1.45
N GLY A 88 3.18 -4.96 2.66
CA GLY A 88 1.77 -4.63 2.94
C GLY A 88 1.48 -3.14 2.74
N LEU A 89 1.62 -2.66 1.52
CA LEU A 89 1.34 -1.28 1.09
C LEU A 89 0.59 -1.33 -0.24
N GLY A 90 -0.52 -0.63 -0.34
CA GLY A 90 -1.31 -0.58 -1.57
C GLY A 90 -2.50 0.36 -1.48
N GLY A 91 -3.35 0.35 -2.50
CA GLY A 91 -4.53 1.20 -2.59
C GLY A 91 -5.55 1.00 -1.47
N ASP A 92 -5.58 -0.19 -0.85
CA ASP A 92 -6.46 -0.58 0.25
C ASP A 92 -5.81 -0.44 1.63
N SER A 93 -4.60 0.14 1.74
CA SER A 93 -3.96 0.42 3.03
C SER A 93 -4.83 1.35 3.87
N TRP A 94 -5.13 0.97 5.10
CA TRP A 94 -5.95 1.82 5.96
C TRP A 94 -5.20 3.10 6.32
N ALA A 95 -5.76 4.26 5.99
CA ALA A 95 -5.26 5.57 6.39
C ALA A 95 -5.96 6.02 7.68
N ARG A 96 -5.19 6.34 8.72
CA ARG A 96 -5.72 6.77 10.02
C ARG A 96 -4.76 7.72 10.72
N TRP A 97 -5.30 8.48 11.67
CA TRP A 97 -4.49 9.22 12.60
C TRP A 97 -4.08 8.37 13.80
N ARG A 98 -2.81 8.38 14.13
CA ARG A 98 -2.28 7.86 15.40
C ARG A 98 -1.82 9.03 16.26
N ARG A 99 -2.12 8.98 17.57
CA ARG A 99 -1.60 9.97 18.51
C ARG A 99 -0.11 9.70 18.75
N ASP A 100 0.65 10.81 18.73
CA ASP A 100 2.07 10.81 19.06
C ASP A 100 2.33 12.00 19.99
N GLY A 101 2.38 11.73 21.28
CA GLY A 101 2.30 12.77 22.30
C GLY A 101 1.01 13.57 22.18
N THR A 102 1.13 14.89 21.96
CA THR A 102 -0.01 15.79 21.72
C THR A 102 -0.37 15.92 20.25
N GLY A 103 0.48 15.44 19.32
CA GLY A 103 0.28 15.52 17.89
C GLY A 103 -0.51 14.37 17.28
N LEU A 104 -0.77 14.49 15.98
CA LEU A 104 -1.33 13.45 15.14
C LEU A 104 -0.35 13.10 14.02
N VAL A 105 -0.05 11.82 13.88
CA VAL A 105 0.76 11.27 12.79
C VAL A 105 -0.13 10.43 11.90
N LEU A 106 -0.01 10.60 10.59
CA LEU A 106 -0.74 9.80 9.61
C LEU A 106 -0.07 8.42 9.49
N ASP A 107 -0.80 7.39 9.90
CA ASP A 107 -0.44 5.99 9.65
C ASP A 107 -1.12 5.50 8.36
N LEU A 108 -0.36 4.74 7.57
CA LEU A 108 -0.84 4.13 6.35
C LEU A 108 -0.52 2.62 6.36
N GLY A 109 -1.54 1.78 6.52
CA GLY A 109 -1.36 0.33 6.68
C GLY A 109 -0.58 -0.06 7.96
N PRO A 110 0.00 -1.29 8.06
CA PRO A 110 -0.16 -2.41 7.10
C PRO A 110 -1.58 -3.01 7.07
N GLU A 111 -2.44 -2.67 8.02
CA GLU A 111 -3.82 -3.14 8.02
C GLU A 111 -4.56 -2.58 6.82
N ARG A 112 -5.50 -3.37 6.32
CA ARG A 112 -6.28 -3.10 5.11
C ARG A 112 -7.69 -2.71 5.44
N ALA A 113 -8.27 -1.90 4.55
CA ALA A 113 -9.68 -1.58 4.55
C ALA A 113 -10.23 -1.63 3.12
N LEU A 114 -11.47 -2.05 2.97
CA LEU A 114 -12.21 -1.80 1.73
C LEU A 114 -12.38 -0.27 1.59
N PRO A 115 -11.99 0.34 0.45
CA PRO A 115 -12.14 1.78 0.24
C PRO A 115 -13.60 2.24 0.40
N LEU A 116 -13.82 3.38 1.00
CA LEU A 116 -15.17 3.97 1.19
C LEU A 116 -15.88 4.20 -0.15
N CYS A 117 -15.15 4.70 -1.16
CA CYS A 117 -15.70 4.89 -2.50
C CYS A 117 -16.19 3.59 -3.13
N ARG A 118 -15.45 2.49 -2.95
CA ARG A 118 -15.83 1.17 -3.43
C ARG A 118 -17.00 0.59 -2.63
N ALA A 119 -16.97 0.73 -1.31
CA ALA A 119 -18.07 0.30 -0.45
C ALA A 119 -19.38 1.01 -0.80
N ALA A 120 -19.34 2.32 -1.03
CA ALA A 120 -20.53 3.08 -1.45
C ALA A 120 -21.05 2.66 -2.84
N THR A 121 -20.17 2.27 -3.75
CA THR A 121 -20.57 1.69 -5.05
C THR A 121 -21.28 0.34 -4.88
N MET A 122 -20.84 -0.48 -3.91
CA MET A 122 -21.39 -1.82 -3.67
C MET A 122 -22.68 -1.79 -2.84
N PHE A 123 -22.76 -0.92 -1.84
CA PHE A 123 -23.82 -0.93 -0.82
C PHE A 123 -24.73 0.31 -0.83
N GLY A 124 -24.36 1.37 -1.56
CA GLY A 124 -25.20 2.55 -1.78
C GLY A 124 -25.46 3.42 -0.55
N ALA A 125 -26.73 3.81 -0.39
CA ALA A 125 -27.19 4.77 0.61
C ALA A 125 -26.73 4.49 2.06
N PRO A 126 -26.75 3.26 2.59
CA PRO A 126 -26.34 3.00 3.96
C PRO A 126 -24.95 3.54 4.33
N ILE A 127 -23.98 3.48 3.39
CA ILE A 127 -22.65 4.02 3.61
C ILE A 127 -22.67 5.55 3.61
N LEU A 128 -23.33 6.14 2.62
CA LEU A 128 -23.40 7.60 2.47
C LEU A 128 -24.13 8.27 3.65
N ASP A 129 -25.25 7.69 4.07
CA ASP A 129 -26.06 8.24 5.16
C ASP A 129 -25.29 8.17 6.49
N ALA A 130 -24.60 7.06 6.75
CA ALA A 130 -23.77 6.92 7.94
C ALA A 130 -22.57 7.90 7.93
N LEU A 131 -21.92 8.12 6.79
CA LEU A 131 -20.84 9.11 6.66
C LEU A 131 -21.36 10.54 6.90
N LYS A 132 -22.53 10.89 6.33
CA LYS A 132 -23.19 12.19 6.54
C LYS A 132 -23.61 12.39 8.00
N ALA A 133 -24.18 11.36 8.63
CA ALA A 133 -24.53 11.40 10.04
C ALA A 133 -23.30 11.60 10.93
N SER A 134 -22.22 10.87 10.69
CA SER A 134 -20.95 11.08 11.40
C SER A 134 -20.43 12.49 11.20
N LEU A 135 -20.53 13.06 9.98
CA LEU A 135 -20.06 14.41 9.70
C LEU A 135 -20.94 15.48 10.40
N ALA A 136 -22.22 15.24 10.59
CA ALA A 136 -23.14 16.12 11.30
C ALA A 136 -22.92 16.09 12.84
N ALA A 137 -22.26 15.08 13.38
CA ALA A 137 -21.98 14.97 14.80
C ALA A 137 -21.07 16.11 15.29
N LEU A 138 -21.38 16.68 16.46
CA LEU A 138 -20.67 17.84 17.02
C LEU A 138 -19.21 17.55 17.39
N ARG A 139 -18.91 16.31 17.79
CA ARG A 139 -17.56 15.91 18.23
C ARG A 139 -17.02 14.81 17.33
N PRO A 140 -15.88 15.04 16.68
CA PRO A 140 -15.22 13.98 15.92
C PRO A 140 -14.67 12.90 16.85
N THR A 141 -14.79 11.65 16.41
CA THR A 141 -14.19 10.49 17.07
C THR A 141 -13.18 9.81 16.13
N PRO A 142 -12.19 9.08 16.67
CA PRO A 142 -11.22 8.37 15.84
C PRO A 142 -11.85 7.29 14.94
N GLU A 143 -13.05 6.83 15.29
CA GLU A 143 -13.79 5.81 14.57
C GLU A 143 -14.75 6.37 13.51
N ASP A 144 -14.87 7.69 13.37
CA ASP A 144 -15.72 8.31 12.36
C ASP A 144 -15.30 7.86 10.95
N GLY A 145 -16.26 7.38 10.18
CA GLY A 145 -16.02 6.85 8.83
C GLY A 145 -15.38 5.47 8.80
N VAL A 146 -15.28 4.77 9.93
CA VAL A 146 -14.85 3.36 10.00
C VAL A 146 -16.06 2.46 10.13
N PHE A 147 -16.13 1.42 9.28
CA PHE A 147 -17.17 0.41 9.30
C PHE A 147 -16.53 -0.98 9.39
N VAL A 148 -17.34 -1.95 9.77
CA VAL A 148 -17.00 -3.38 9.78
C VAL A 148 -18.10 -4.19 9.12
N MET A 149 -17.70 -5.28 8.47
CA MET A 149 -18.64 -6.17 7.77
C MET A 149 -18.17 -7.62 7.83
N GLU A 150 -19.10 -8.55 7.89
CA GLU A 150 -18.89 -9.96 7.55
C GLU A 150 -19.00 -10.15 6.04
N ALA A 151 -18.53 -11.30 5.55
CA ALA A 151 -18.56 -11.58 4.11
C ALA A 151 -20.01 -11.65 3.60
N GLY A 152 -20.33 -10.79 2.62
CA GLY A 152 -21.66 -10.72 2.01
C GLY A 152 -22.68 -9.84 2.76
N GLU A 153 -22.33 -9.28 3.91
CA GLU A 153 -23.21 -8.38 4.66
C GLU A 153 -22.97 -6.91 4.32
N THR A 154 -23.97 -6.08 4.62
CA THR A 154 -23.82 -4.61 4.54
C THR A 154 -22.94 -4.11 5.69
N PRO A 155 -21.96 -3.25 5.42
CA PRO A 155 -21.11 -2.67 6.46
C PRO A 155 -21.93 -1.88 7.50
N LYS A 156 -21.57 -2.04 8.77
CA LYS A 156 -22.14 -1.29 9.91
C LYS A 156 -21.07 -0.35 10.47
N PRO A 157 -21.42 0.87 10.91
CA PRO A 157 -20.50 1.75 11.61
C PRO A 157 -19.79 1.01 12.75
N PHE A 158 -18.49 1.22 12.90
CA PHE A 158 -17.69 0.52 13.92
C PHE A 158 -18.20 0.80 15.34
N THR A 159 -18.67 2.02 15.60
CA THR A 159 -19.30 2.42 16.87
C THR A 159 -20.53 1.59 17.19
N ASP A 160 -21.40 1.35 16.19
CA ASP A 160 -22.64 0.59 16.36
C ASP A 160 -22.36 -0.91 16.56
N ALA A 161 -21.32 -1.41 15.87
CA ALA A 161 -20.87 -2.79 16.01
C ALA A 161 -20.12 -3.06 17.32
N THR A 162 -19.72 -2.01 18.07
CA THR A 162 -18.84 -2.11 19.25
C THR A 162 -19.42 -1.41 20.49
N GLY A 163 -20.72 -1.50 20.71
CA GLY A 163 -21.43 -0.78 21.76
C GLY A 163 -20.94 -1.00 23.20
N ASP A 164 -20.26 -2.12 23.48
CA ASP A 164 -19.64 -2.41 24.76
C ASP A 164 -18.21 -2.97 24.60
N ARG A 165 -17.46 -3.00 25.70
CA ARG A 165 -16.04 -3.44 25.71
C ARG A 165 -15.85 -4.89 25.24
N ARG A 166 -16.77 -5.80 25.57
CA ARG A 166 -16.70 -7.22 25.22
C ARG A 166 -16.93 -7.41 23.73
N THR A 167 -17.95 -6.78 23.18
CA THR A 167 -18.28 -6.78 21.76
C THR A 167 -17.14 -6.16 20.95
N ARG A 168 -16.59 -5.01 21.41
CA ARG A 168 -15.43 -4.39 20.77
C ARG A 168 -14.23 -5.35 20.67
N ALA A 169 -13.91 -6.07 21.75
CA ALA A 169 -12.82 -7.05 21.74
C ALA A 169 -13.09 -8.22 20.78
N ALA A 170 -14.34 -8.65 20.64
CA ALA A 170 -14.74 -9.71 19.70
C ALA A 170 -14.58 -9.23 18.23
N VAL A 171 -15.08 -8.05 17.90
CA VAL A 171 -14.93 -7.43 16.56
C VAL A 171 -13.46 -7.27 16.19
N LEU A 172 -12.63 -6.77 17.11
CA LEU A 172 -11.19 -6.62 16.85
C LEU A 172 -10.51 -7.97 16.58
N ARG A 173 -10.85 -9.03 17.32
CA ARG A 173 -10.35 -10.38 17.02
C ARG A 173 -10.81 -10.89 15.67
N ALA A 174 -12.09 -10.67 15.31
CA ALA A 174 -12.64 -11.06 14.01
C ALA A 174 -11.98 -10.32 12.83
N LEU A 175 -11.59 -9.06 13.02
CA LEU A 175 -10.80 -8.30 12.04
C LEU A 175 -9.38 -8.88 11.87
N VAL A 176 -8.72 -9.23 12.97
CA VAL A 176 -7.38 -9.84 12.95
C VAL A 176 -7.40 -11.23 12.31
N SER A 177 -8.41 -12.05 12.60
CA SER A 177 -8.56 -13.39 12.01
C SER A 177 -9.08 -13.39 10.58
N GLY A 178 -9.47 -12.23 10.03
CA GLY A 178 -10.03 -12.11 8.67
C GLY A 178 -11.50 -12.58 8.55
N GLN A 179 -12.17 -12.90 9.65
CA GLN A 179 -13.60 -13.22 9.67
C GLN A 179 -14.46 -11.98 9.36
N MET A 180 -14.00 -10.81 9.78
CA MET A 180 -14.59 -9.52 9.43
C MET A 180 -13.61 -8.68 8.60
N ARG A 181 -14.16 -7.77 7.82
CA ARG A 181 -13.39 -6.78 7.05
C ARG A 181 -13.68 -5.38 7.57
N ARG A 182 -12.64 -4.54 7.54
CA ARG A 182 -12.77 -3.11 7.77
C ARG A 182 -13.15 -2.41 6.47
N VAL A 183 -13.97 -1.37 6.57
CA VAL A 183 -14.24 -0.39 5.50
C VAL A 183 -13.86 0.96 6.06
N ALA A 184 -12.97 1.68 5.40
CA ALA A 184 -12.46 2.95 5.90
C ALA A 184 -11.73 3.72 4.79
N PHE A 185 -11.26 4.93 5.09
CA PHE A 185 -10.52 5.76 4.16
C PHE A 185 -9.15 5.14 3.82
N THR A 186 -8.80 5.17 2.53
CA THR A 186 -7.60 4.53 1.96
C THR A 186 -6.93 5.43 0.92
N PRO A 187 -5.72 5.11 0.43
CA PRO A 187 -5.12 5.79 -0.72
C PRO A 187 -6.02 5.79 -1.96
N THR A 188 -6.77 4.73 -2.20
CA THR A 188 -7.74 4.70 -3.30
C THR A 188 -8.78 5.80 -3.17
N ASP A 189 -9.31 6.05 -1.97
CA ASP A 189 -10.21 7.17 -1.72
C ASP A 189 -9.52 8.51 -1.95
N ALA A 190 -8.28 8.66 -1.50
CA ALA A 190 -7.51 9.88 -1.72
C ALA A 190 -7.36 10.20 -3.22
N LEU A 191 -7.07 9.21 -4.06
CA LEU A 191 -7.00 9.40 -5.52
C LEU A 191 -8.35 9.81 -6.12
N HIS A 192 -9.48 9.33 -5.58
CA HIS A 192 -10.82 9.76 -6.00
C HIS A 192 -11.12 11.21 -5.59
N VAL A 193 -10.72 11.62 -4.38
CA VAL A 193 -10.83 13.02 -3.93
C VAL A 193 -10.07 13.95 -4.87
N LEU A 194 -8.82 13.57 -5.22
CA LEU A 194 -7.93 14.36 -6.09
C LEU A 194 -8.29 14.28 -7.59
N GLY A 195 -9.29 13.47 -7.97
CA GLY A 195 -9.67 13.30 -9.37
C GLY A 195 -8.68 12.51 -10.22
N GLN A 196 -7.72 11.82 -9.57
CA GLN A 196 -6.71 10.99 -10.24
C GLN A 196 -7.20 9.55 -10.49
N HIS A 197 -8.34 9.20 -9.93
CA HIS A 197 -9.08 7.96 -10.17
C HIS A 197 -10.58 8.22 -10.11
N SER A 198 -11.38 7.55 -10.94
CA SER A 198 -12.83 7.84 -11.08
C SER A 198 -13.72 6.59 -11.18
N ALA A 199 -13.18 5.39 -10.87
CA ALA A 199 -13.92 4.14 -11.07
C ALA A 199 -15.08 3.95 -10.08
N TRP A 200 -15.06 4.64 -8.91
CA TRP A 200 -16.01 4.43 -7.83
C TRP A 200 -16.60 5.74 -7.30
N HIS A 201 -17.32 5.68 -6.18
CA HIS A 201 -18.18 6.74 -5.66
C HIS A 201 -17.39 7.89 -5.01
N ARG A 202 -17.12 8.97 -5.76
CA ARG A 202 -16.31 10.11 -5.31
C ARG A 202 -16.88 10.80 -4.07
N GLU A 203 -18.23 10.94 -3.94
CA GLU A 203 -18.83 11.58 -2.76
C GLU A 203 -18.47 10.85 -1.46
N ALA A 204 -18.46 9.52 -1.45
CA ALA A 204 -18.06 8.75 -0.27
C ALA A 204 -16.58 9.00 0.11
N ALA A 205 -15.69 9.11 -0.88
CA ALA A 205 -14.31 9.48 -0.64
C ALA A 205 -14.19 10.89 -0.05
N MET A 206 -14.91 11.87 -0.57
CA MET A 206 -14.94 13.24 -0.06
C MET A 206 -15.45 13.31 1.39
N LEU A 207 -16.54 12.60 1.71
CA LEU A 207 -17.07 12.52 3.07
C LEU A 207 -16.08 11.87 4.04
N GLY A 208 -15.45 10.78 3.63
CA GLY A 208 -14.41 10.11 4.41
C GLY A 208 -13.19 11.00 4.66
N ALA A 209 -12.72 11.72 3.64
CA ALA A 209 -11.64 12.70 3.78
C ALA A 209 -12.02 13.83 4.74
N ALA A 210 -13.25 14.34 4.65
CA ALA A 210 -13.75 15.39 5.56
C ALA A 210 -13.78 14.91 7.02
N LEU A 211 -14.19 13.65 7.26
CA LEU A 211 -14.20 13.06 8.59
C LEU A 211 -12.79 12.93 9.19
N LEU A 212 -11.80 12.52 8.41
CA LEU A 212 -10.43 12.47 8.88
C LEU A 212 -9.79 13.87 9.02
N ALA A 213 -10.08 14.79 8.11
CA ALA A 213 -9.51 16.14 8.14
C ALA A 213 -9.89 16.91 9.42
N ARG A 214 -11.13 16.74 9.90
CA ARG A 214 -11.62 17.41 11.11
C ARG A 214 -11.15 16.78 12.43
N GLN A 215 -10.45 15.63 12.41
CA GLN A 215 -9.85 15.04 13.62
C GLN A 215 -8.96 16.07 14.31
N ARG A 216 -8.89 16.02 15.65
CA ARG A 216 -8.20 17.02 16.44
C ARG A 216 -7.02 16.43 17.21
N ASP A 217 -5.94 17.17 17.24
CA ASP A 217 -4.79 16.90 18.08
C ASP A 217 -5.05 17.13 19.58
N GLY A 218 -4.02 17.00 20.43
CA GLY A 218 -4.12 17.24 21.87
C GLY A 218 -4.34 18.71 22.24
N HIS A 219 -4.09 19.63 21.31
CA HIS A 219 -4.34 21.08 21.47
C HIS A 219 -5.67 21.52 20.89
N GLY A 220 -6.48 20.58 20.35
CA GLY A 220 -7.78 20.84 19.75
C GLY A 220 -7.72 21.43 18.34
N GLN A 221 -6.56 21.45 17.71
CA GLN A 221 -6.40 21.89 16.32
C GLN A 221 -6.78 20.76 15.35
N ALA A 222 -7.41 21.13 14.23
CA ALA A 222 -7.73 20.17 13.19
C ALA A 222 -6.46 19.57 12.56
N ALA A 223 -6.51 18.29 12.24
CA ALA A 223 -5.36 17.57 11.68
C ALA A 223 -4.88 18.16 10.34
N VAL A 224 -5.83 18.58 9.50
CA VAL A 224 -5.59 19.30 8.24
C VAL A 224 -6.75 20.24 7.93
N GLY A 225 -6.54 21.20 7.02
CA GLY A 225 -7.50 22.27 6.75
C GLY A 225 -8.66 21.89 5.83
N SER A 226 -8.53 20.84 5.01
CA SER A 226 -9.57 20.44 4.03
C SER A 226 -9.48 18.95 3.67
N PRO A 227 -10.56 18.39 3.07
CA PRO A 227 -10.54 17.03 2.52
C PRO A 227 -9.45 16.81 1.47
N GLU A 228 -9.24 17.79 0.60
CA GLU A 228 -8.22 17.73 -0.46
C GLU A 228 -6.80 17.75 0.14
N ALA A 229 -6.56 18.57 1.17
CA ALA A 229 -5.29 18.60 1.88
C ALA A 229 -5.01 17.25 2.59
N LEU A 230 -6.04 16.58 3.12
CA LEU A 230 -5.90 15.22 3.64
C LEU A 230 -5.54 14.23 2.56
N ALA A 231 -6.27 14.26 1.44
CA ALA A 231 -6.04 13.34 0.33
C ALA A 231 -4.62 13.49 -0.22
N GLU A 232 -4.13 14.73 -0.38
CA GLU A 232 -2.76 14.98 -0.80
C GLU A 232 -1.73 14.48 0.22
N ARG A 233 -2.00 14.62 1.52
CA ARG A 233 -1.13 14.10 2.56
C ARG A 233 -1.07 12.55 2.55
N VAL A 234 -2.21 11.88 2.31
CA VAL A 234 -2.26 10.41 2.17
C VAL A 234 -1.52 9.97 0.91
N ARG A 235 -1.69 10.67 -0.23
CA ARG A 235 -0.97 10.40 -1.46
C ARG A 235 0.55 10.57 -1.27
N THR A 236 0.97 11.66 -0.63
CA THR A 236 2.38 11.90 -0.32
C THR A 236 2.97 10.80 0.57
N ALA A 237 2.25 10.38 1.61
CA ALA A 237 2.68 9.28 2.47
C ALA A 237 2.81 7.95 1.69
N LEU A 238 1.91 7.69 0.73
CA LEU A 238 2.01 6.52 -0.15
C LEU A 238 3.26 6.59 -1.03
N VAL A 239 3.53 7.74 -1.65
CA VAL A 239 4.73 7.97 -2.49
C VAL A 239 6.00 7.78 -1.68
N GLU A 240 6.12 8.42 -0.51
CA GLU A 240 7.30 8.30 0.36
C GLU A 240 7.55 6.86 0.80
N ARG A 241 6.50 6.15 1.21
CA ARG A 241 6.64 4.74 1.63
C ARG A 241 6.97 3.84 0.45
N SER A 242 6.36 4.05 -0.71
CA SER A 242 6.70 3.32 -1.93
C SER A 242 8.16 3.54 -2.32
N ALA A 243 8.64 4.79 -2.32
CA ALA A 243 10.03 5.10 -2.62
C ALA A 243 10.99 4.43 -1.62
N THR A 244 10.70 4.51 -0.33
CA THR A 244 11.50 3.88 0.72
C THR A 244 11.56 2.36 0.54
N THR A 245 10.43 1.73 0.24
CA THR A 245 10.34 0.28 0.04
C THR A 245 11.07 -0.18 -1.21
N VAL A 246 10.91 0.55 -2.33
CA VAL A 246 11.62 0.26 -3.58
C VAL A 246 13.13 0.36 -3.40
N LEU A 247 13.61 1.39 -2.71
CA LEU A 247 15.04 1.56 -2.44
C LEU A 247 15.58 0.48 -1.49
N SER A 248 14.80 0.11 -0.46
CA SER A 248 15.13 -0.99 0.45
C SER A 248 15.28 -2.32 -0.30
N ALA A 249 14.33 -2.64 -1.17
CA ALA A 249 14.37 -3.85 -1.99
C ALA A 249 15.57 -3.85 -2.95
N ALA A 250 15.88 -2.72 -3.59
CA ALA A 250 17.05 -2.59 -4.47
C ALA A 250 18.34 -2.84 -3.69
N PHE A 251 18.52 -2.23 -2.52
CA PHE A 251 19.71 -2.47 -1.68
C PHE A 251 19.80 -3.91 -1.19
N ALA A 252 18.68 -4.53 -0.82
CA ALA A 252 18.64 -5.93 -0.42
C ALA A 252 19.07 -6.85 -1.58
N ALA A 253 18.61 -6.56 -2.79
CA ALA A 253 18.97 -7.29 -3.99
C ALA A 253 20.47 -7.20 -4.30
N ASP A 254 21.09 -6.06 -4.03
CA ASP A 254 22.54 -5.85 -4.20
C ASP A 254 23.38 -6.36 -3.01
N GLY A 255 22.77 -7.01 -2.03
CA GLY A 255 23.45 -7.52 -0.83
C GLY A 255 23.78 -6.45 0.23
N ALA A 256 23.35 -5.21 0.04
CA ALA A 256 23.53 -4.12 1.01
C ALA A 256 22.49 -4.20 2.14
N THR A 257 22.48 -5.30 2.88
CA THR A 257 21.44 -5.66 3.86
C THR A 257 21.32 -4.67 5.02
N GLU A 258 22.42 -4.01 5.43
CA GLU A 258 22.38 -2.99 6.49
C GLU A 258 21.64 -1.72 6.01
N ALA A 259 21.89 -1.29 4.78
CA ALA A 259 21.21 -0.14 4.19
C ALA A 259 19.72 -0.45 3.97
N ALA A 260 19.39 -1.64 3.49
CA ALA A 260 18.01 -2.11 3.34
C ALA A 260 17.29 -2.14 4.70
N ALA A 261 17.91 -2.70 5.74
CA ALA A 261 17.35 -2.74 7.08
C ALA A 261 17.15 -1.33 7.67
N ALA A 262 18.08 -0.41 7.43
CA ALA A 262 17.96 0.98 7.87
C ALA A 262 16.77 1.71 7.25
N LEU A 263 16.39 1.37 6.02
CA LEU A 263 15.18 1.91 5.36
C LEU A 263 13.90 1.27 5.86
N ALA A 264 13.93 -0.03 6.15
CA ALA A 264 12.75 -0.77 6.60
C ALA A 264 12.32 -0.44 8.04
N HIS A 265 13.27 -0.01 8.89
CA HIS A 265 13.03 0.21 10.32
C HIS A 265 13.20 1.70 10.71
N PRO A 266 12.10 2.40 11.07
CA PRO A 266 12.14 3.84 11.40
C PRO A 266 13.00 4.18 12.63
N ASP A 267 13.24 3.22 13.51
CA ASP A 267 14.01 3.40 14.75
C ASP A 267 15.54 3.39 14.55
N VAL A 268 16.01 3.09 13.33
CA VAL A 268 17.43 3.14 13.02
C VAL A 268 17.85 4.59 12.76
N PRO A 269 18.87 5.15 13.46
CA PRO A 269 19.27 6.57 13.32
C PRO A 269 19.57 6.99 11.87
N PHE A 270 20.10 6.09 11.06
CA PHE A 270 20.39 6.32 9.64
C PHE A 270 19.12 6.50 8.79
N HIS A 271 17.98 5.93 9.20
CA HIS A 271 16.69 6.08 8.52
C HIS A 271 16.27 7.55 8.37
N THR A 272 16.36 8.34 9.44
CA THR A 272 15.99 9.75 9.40
C THR A 272 16.88 10.55 8.44
N THR A 273 18.18 10.30 8.44
CA THR A 273 19.15 10.93 7.53
C THR A 273 18.87 10.58 6.09
N LEU A 274 18.59 9.30 5.81
CA LEU A 274 18.32 8.83 4.46
C LEU A 274 16.98 9.34 3.92
N ARG A 275 15.94 9.40 4.75
CA ARG A 275 14.67 10.03 4.37
C ARG A 275 14.82 11.53 4.09
N ALA A 276 15.60 12.23 4.89
CA ALA A 276 15.90 13.65 4.65
C ALA A 276 16.64 13.85 3.32
N ALA A 277 17.59 12.96 3.00
CA ALA A 277 18.29 12.95 1.71
C ALA A 277 17.36 12.72 0.53
N MET A 278 16.46 11.72 0.63
CA MET A 278 15.44 11.44 -0.39
C MET A 278 14.47 12.61 -0.59
N ALA A 279 14.13 13.32 0.50
CA ALA A 279 13.29 14.51 0.46
C ALA A 279 14.02 15.78 -0.04
N GLY A 280 15.29 15.69 -0.41
CA GLY A 280 16.10 16.82 -0.87
C GLY A 280 16.37 17.86 0.20
N GLN A 281 16.25 17.50 1.47
CA GLN A 281 16.50 18.42 2.59
C GLN A 281 18.01 18.70 2.71
N ARG A 282 18.36 19.98 2.78
CA ARG A 282 19.76 20.42 2.94
C ARG A 282 20.15 20.36 4.42
N ALA A 283 21.18 19.58 4.71
CA ALA A 283 21.90 19.61 5.98
C ALA A 283 23.35 20.08 5.73
N ALA A 284 24.17 20.16 6.79
CA ALA A 284 25.59 20.52 6.67
C ALA A 284 26.38 19.52 5.81
N GLY A 285 25.88 18.27 5.65
CA GLY A 285 26.34 17.27 4.69
C GLY A 285 25.30 17.02 3.62
N VAL A 286 25.71 16.68 2.40
CA VAL A 286 24.80 16.27 1.31
C VAL A 286 24.92 14.77 1.16
N LEU A 287 23.80 14.07 1.35
CA LEU A 287 23.65 12.65 1.00
C LEU A 287 22.59 12.56 -0.10
N THR A 288 22.92 11.94 -1.22
CA THR A 288 21.99 11.65 -2.30
C THR A 288 21.74 10.14 -2.35
N ALA A 289 20.49 9.75 -2.32
CA ALA A 289 20.07 8.36 -2.50
C ALA A 289 19.17 8.27 -3.74
N GLY A 290 19.32 7.22 -4.51
CA GLY A 290 18.51 7.01 -5.72
C GLY A 290 18.70 5.61 -6.27
N LEU A 291 17.91 5.27 -7.30
CA LEU A 291 18.05 4.01 -8.04
C LEU A 291 19.07 4.18 -9.17
N GLY A 292 19.91 3.16 -9.35
CA GLY A 292 20.83 3.06 -10.50
C GLY A 292 20.15 2.61 -11.79
N TYR A 293 18.90 2.13 -11.71
CA TYR A 293 18.11 1.60 -12.82
C TYR A 293 16.79 2.36 -12.98
N PRO A 294 16.15 2.31 -14.18
CA PRO A 294 14.78 2.81 -14.38
C PRO A 294 13.79 2.10 -13.45
N LEU A 295 12.76 2.83 -13.02
CA LEU A 295 11.65 2.29 -12.22
C LEU A 295 10.47 1.95 -13.12
N VAL A 296 10.17 0.67 -13.29
CA VAL A 296 8.95 0.21 -13.97
C VAL A 296 7.82 0.13 -12.96
N GLY A 297 6.79 0.94 -13.16
CA GLY A 297 5.61 0.99 -12.31
C GLY A 297 4.44 0.21 -12.90
N LEU A 298 3.89 -0.75 -12.15
CA LEU A 298 2.72 -1.54 -12.51
C LEU A 298 1.57 -1.32 -11.51
N GLY A 299 0.37 -1.70 -11.92
CA GLY A 299 -0.84 -1.66 -11.09
C GLY A 299 -1.77 -0.50 -11.41
N ALA A 300 -3.02 -0.57 -10.92
CA ALA A 300 -4.07 0.39 -11.24
C ALA A 300 -3.78 1.84 -10.79
N ALA A 301 -2.96 2.01 -9.74
CA ALA A 301 -2.55 3.32 -9.22
C ALA A 301 -1.23 3.83 -9.83
N ALA A 302 -0.59 3.06 -10.71
CA ALA A 302 0.76 3.35 -11.22
C ALA A 302 0.89 4.77 -11.80
N GLY A 303 -0.04 5.17 -12.67
CA GLY A 303 -0.02 6.48 -13.30
C GLY A 303 -0.16 7.66 -12.33
N ALA A 304 -0.78 7.47 -11.16
CA ALA A 304 -0.97 8.50 -10.15
C ALA A 304 0.19 8.59 -9.14
N VAL A 305 1.03 7.55 -9.04
CA VAL A 305 2.00 7.40 -7.94
C VAL A 305 3.44 7.34 -8.44
N TYR A 306 3.74 6.53 -9.47
CA TYR A 306 5.14 6.23 -9.81
C TYR A 306 5.92 7.38 -10.44
N GLY A 307 5.27 8.37 -11.03
CA GLY A 307 5.96 9.59 -11.46
C GLY A 307 6.66 10.30 -10.30
N ASP A 308 5.98 10.44 -9.16
CA ASP A 308 6.55 11.08 -7.96
C ASP A 308 7.50 10.14 -7.20
N VAL A 309 7.24 8.82 -7.19
CA VAL A 309 8.17 7.83 -6.63
C VAL A 309 9.52 7.86 -7.35
N ALA A 310 9.51 7.82 -8.68
CA ALA A 310 10.72 7.86 -9.49
C ALA A 310 11.49 9.18 -9.28
N LYS A 311 10.77 10.31 -9.24
CA LYS A 311 11.37 11.61 -8.92
C LYS A 311 12.06 11.61 -7.54
N THR A 312 11.42 11.02 -6.52
CA THR A 312 12.00 10.89 -5.19
C THR A 312 13.25 10.01 -5.18
N LEU A 313 13.31 9.03 -6.07
CA LEU A 313 14.43 8.08 -6.22
C LEU A 313 15.47 8.52 -7.27
N ASN A 314 15.37 9.75 -7.79
CA ASN A 314 16.27 10.30 -8.82
C ASN A 314 16.42 9.37 -10.04
N THR A 315 15.33 8.77 -10.51
CA THR A 315 15.29 7.86 -11.64
C THR A 315 14.13 8.19 -12.59
N GLU A 316 14.07 7.49 -13.72
CA GLU A 316 13.00 7.66 -14.71
C GLU A 316 11.88 6.64 -14.48
N PRO A 317 10.60 7.10 -14.50
CA PRO A 317 9.45 6.20 -14.44
C PRO A 317 9.18 5.62 -15.83
N VAL A 318 8.94 4.31 -15.89
CA VAL A 318 8.47 3.61 -17.08
C VAL A 318 7.12 2.97 -16.74
N LEU A 319 6.07 3.41 -17.45
CA LEU A 319 4.69 2.91 -17.26
C LEU A 319 4.28 2.21 -18.54
N PRO A 320 4.31 0.87 -18.60
CA PRO A 320 3.99 0.10 -19.82
C PRO A 320 2.49 0.05 -20.14
#